data_7786240f401eeab8e105ecea804c0dec
#
_entry.id   7786240f401eeab8e105ecea804c0dec
#
_cell.length_a   1.000
_cell.length_b   1.000
_cell.length_c   1.000
_cell.angle_alpha   90.00
_cell.angle_beta   90.00
_cell.angle_gamma   90.00
#
_symmetry.space_group_name_H-M   'P 1'
#
loop_
_entity.id
_entity.type
_entity.pdbx_description
1 polymer ?
#
loop_
_entity_poly.entity_id
_entity_poly.type
_entity_poly.pdbx_seq_one_letter_code
_entity_poly.pdbx_strand_id
1 'polypeptide(L)'
;MEKNENRTNRRDFIKNALATGAVTAGCAGVIGLAESNADQPLRPPGALPEAEFLSRCIRCMRCVDACPNHAIMSLDKSFGRQRQSTPAIKPRRQACMLCNGVDSEYLMCTKVCPTGALRRVRANAVDIQQNILMGTAEIDLDLCYSYNNWSCGACYRACPLPGRAMTLGLWERPEVHPEACIGCGLCERACIRYPQAIRVKPNSGNGE
;
A
#
# COMPACT_ATOMS: atom_id res chain seq x y z
N MET A 1 -6.85 54.16 48.33
CA MET A 1 -6.58 52.70 48.17
C MET A 1 -7.93 52.02 48.08
N GLU A 2 -8.45 51.88 46.85
CA GLU A 2 -9.70 51.15 46.59
C GLU A 2 -9.35 49.79 45.94
N LYS A 3 -9.62 48.71 46.66
CA LYS A 3 -9.59 47.36 46.13
C LYS A 3 -10.89 47.09 45.39
N ASN A 4 -10.84 47.07 44.09
CA ASN A 4 -11.93 46.62 43.24
C ASN A 4 -11.85 45.08 43.11
N GLU A 5 -12.59 44.37 43.96
CA GLU A 5 -12.79 42.93 43.85
C GLU A 5 -13.85 42.64 42.80
N ASN A 6 -13.38 42.30 41.58
CA ASN A 6 -14.24 41.88 40.49
C ASN A 6 -14.70 40.41 40.75
N ARG A 7 -15.75 40.26 41.57
CA ARG A 7 -16.43 38.98 41.81
C ARG A 7 -17.32 38.67 40.62
N THR A 8 -16.78 37.96 39.66
CA THR A 8 -17.57 37.37 38.57
C THR A 8 -18.59 36.39 39.15
N ASN A 9 -19.87 36.66 38.95
CA ASN A 9 -20.98 35.88 39.46
C ASN A 9 -21.06 34.54 38.69
N ARG A 10 -21.34 33.42 39.35
CA ARG A 10 -21.51 32.10 38.73
C ARG A 10 -22.44 32.09 37.50
N ARG A 11 -23.46 32.96 37.50
CA ARG A 11 -24.38 33.12 36.38
C ARG A 11 -23.72 33.72 35.14
N ASP A 12 -22.81 34.67 35.31
CA ASP A 12 -22.11 35.33 34.19
C ASP A 12 -21.03 34.40 33.59
N PHE A 13 -20.42 33.57 34.42
CA PHE A 13 -19.51 32.51 33.96
C PHE A 13 -20.23 31.49 33.09
N ILE A 14 -21.42 31.05 33.50
CA ILE A 14 -22.23 30.06 32.75
C ILE A 14 -22.72 30.63 31.43
N LYS A 15 -23.15 31.92 31.40
CA LYS A 15 -23.58 32.60 30.17
C LYS A 15 -22.42 32.77 29.19
N ASN A 16 -21.24 33.15 29.66
CA ASN A 16 -20.05 33.25 28.81
C ASN A 16 -19.56 31.90 28.31
N ALA A 17 -19.65 30.84 29.15
CA ALA A 17 -19.29 29.50 28.74
C ALA A 17 -20.25 28.93 27.67
N LEU A 18 -21.54 29.26 27.74
CA LEU A 18 -22.53 28.87 26.73
C LEU A 18 -22.36 29.66 25.42
N ALA A 19 -21.98 30.94 25.50
CA ALA A 19 -21.71 31.75 24.31
C ALA A 19 -20.44 31.31 23.57
N THR A 20 -19.37 30.95 24.29
CA THR A 20 -18.15 30.40 23.71
C THR A 20 -18.35 28.96 23.18
N GLY A 21 -19.18 28.14 23.85
CA GLY A 21 -19.52 26.82 23.40
C GLY A 21 -20.29 26.79 22.06
N ALA A 22 -21.16 27.80 21.83
CA ALA A 22 -21.92 27.90 20.58
C ALA A 22 -21.05 28.28 19.37
N VAL A 23 -19.98 29.05 19.57
CA VAL A 23 -19.04 29.47 18.52
C VAL A 23 -18.11 28.29 18.14
N THR A 24 -17.74 27.45 19.10
CA THR A 24 -16.88 26.28 18.80
C THR A 24 -17.64 25.12 18.14
N ALA A 25 -18.97 25.01 18.37
CA ALA A 25 -19.79 24.01 17.70
C ALA A 25 -20.00 24.30 16.20
N GLY A 26 -19.96 25.58 15.80
CA GLY A 26 -20.08 25.98 14.39
C GLY A 26 -18.82 25.73 13.55
N CYS A 27 -17.64 25.62 14.15
CA CYS A 27 -16.38 25.39 13.45
C CYS A 27 -15.97 23.90 13.43
N ALA A 28 -16.63 23.05 14.20
CA ALA A 28 -16.34 21.61 14.22
C ALA A 28 -16.91 20.82 13.01
N GLY A 29 -17.71 21.50 12.16
CA GLY A 29 -18.36 20.87 11.01
C GLY A 29 -17.52 20.78 9.73
N VAL A 30 -16.30 21.28 9.70
CA VAL A 30 -15.46 21.35 8.48
C VAL A 30 -14.03 20.86 8.70
N ILE A 31 -13.74 20.23 9.81
CA ILE A 31 -12.57 19.36 9.85
C ILE A 31 -13.02 18.03 9.24
N GLY A 32 -13.32 18.05 7.95
CA GLY A 32 -13.18 16.87 7.13
C GLY A 32 -11.75 16.40 7.38
N LEU A 33 -11.64 15.29 8.07
CA LEU A 33 -10.40 14.54 8.17
C LEU A 33 -9.93 14.32 6.73
N ALA A 34 -9.11 15.22 6.22
CA ALA A 34 -8.19 14.88 5.17
C ALA A 34 -7.36 13.76 5.81
N GLU A 35 -7.83 12.51 5.63
CA GLU A 35 -6.95 11.38 5.76
C GLU A 35 -5.78 11.72 4.85
N SER A 36 -4.70 12.15 5.49
CA SER A 36 -3.42 12.26 4.80
C SER A 36 -3.32 10.96 4.01
N ASN A 37 -3.04 11.05 2.71
CA ASN A 37 -2.65 9.94 1.87
C ASN A 37 -1.35 9.35 2.47
N ALA A 38 -1.47 8.79 3.67
CA ALA A 38 -0.49 7.89 4.21
C ALA A 38 -0.41 6.77 3.19
N ASP A 39 0.73 6.63 2.54
CA ASP A 39 0.99 5.69 1.47
C ASP A 39 0.21 4.40 1.71
N GLN A 40 -0.73 4.11 0.82
CA GLN A 40 -1.47 2.86 0.94
C GLN A 40 -0.47 1.71 0.92
N PRO A 41 -0.56 0.75 1.83
CA PRO A 41 0.38 -0.34 1.85
C PRO A 41 0.11 -1.30 0.69
N LEU A 42 1.16 -1.79 0.05
CA LEU A 42 1.04 -2.83 -0.95
C LEU A 42 0.59 -4.14 -0.26
N ARG A 43 -0.62 -4.59 -0.58
CA ARG A 43 -1.21 -5.78 0.02
C ARG A 43 -0.69 -7.05 -0.64
N PRO A 44 -0.66 -8.20 0.10
CA PRO A 44 -0.33 -9.50 -0.48
C PRO A 44 -1.29 -9.90 -1.61
N PRO A 45 -0.89 -10.85 -2.48
CA PRO A 45 -1.76 -11.38 -3.53
C PRO A 45 -3.12 -11.82 -3.01
N GLY A 46 -4.16 -11.56 -3.79
CA GLY A 46 -5.53 -11.96 -3.46
C GLY A 46 -6.19 -11.11 -2.36
N ALA A 47 -5.56 -10.05 -1.89
CA ALA A 47 -6.18 -9.15 -0.92
C ALA A 47 -7.47 -8.55 -1.47
N LEU A 48 -8.49 -8.52 -0.62
CA LEU A 48 -9.75 -7.82 -0.89
C LEU A 48 -9.52 -6.29 -0.95
N PRO A 49 -10.47 -5.50 -1.46
CA PRO A 49 -10.43 -4.04 -1.34
C PRO A 49 -10.16 -3.62 0.11
N GLU A 50 -9.41 -2.54 0.31
CA GLU A 50 -8.80 -2.20 1.61
C GLU A 50 -9.78 -2.22 2.79
N ALA A 51 -10.98 -1.64 2.63
CA ALA A 51 -12.00 -1.61 3.69
C ALA A 51 -12.47 -3.03 4.06
N GLU A 52 -12.75 -3.85 3.06
CA GLU A 52 -13.17 -5.23 3.26
C GLU A 52 -12.03 -6.10 3.81
N PHE A 53 -10.81 -5.89 3.31
CA PHE A 53 -9.62 -6.55 3.84
C PHE A 53 -9.43 -6.26 5.33
N LEU A 54 -9.52 -4.99 5.74
CA LEU A 54 -9.35 -4.59 7.13
C LEU A 54 -10.45 -5.14 8.05
N SER A 55 -11.69 -5.27 7.55
CA SER A 55 -12.80 -5.84 8.32
C SER A 55 -12.65 -7.35 8.55
N ARG A 56 -12.05 -8.08 7.59
CA ARG A 56 -11.88 -9.54 7.67
C ARG A 56 -10.53 -9.97 8.26
N CYS A 57 -9.49 -9.13 8.16
CA CYS A 57 -8.16 -9.50 8.62
C CYS A 57 -8.05 -9.52 10.15
N ILE A 58 -7.92 -10.71 10.72
CA ILE A 58 -7.74 -10.92 12.17
C ILE A 58 -6.30 -10.76 12.65
N ARG A 59 -5.40 -10.33 11.79
CA ARG A 59 -3.96 -10.08 12.10
C ARG A 59 -3.22 -11.30 12.67
N CYS A 60 -3.60 -12.50 12.24
CA CYS A 60 -3.04 -13.77 12.74
C CYS A 60 -1.63 -14.10 12.23
N MET A 61 -1.08 -13.32 11.31
CA MET A 61 0.27 -13.44 10.71
C MET A 61 0.57 -14.73 9.94
N ARG A 62 -0.37 -15.66 9.81
CA ARG A 62 -0.16 -16.92 9.08
C ARG A 62 0.33 -16.72 7.65
N CYS A 63 -0.11 -15.67 6.97
CA CYS A 63 0.35 -15.31 5.62
C CYS A 63 1.81 -14.83 5.60
N VAL A 64 2.30 -14.24 6.69
CA VAL A 64 3.70 -13.83 6.86
C VAL A 64 4.58 -15.08 6.97
N ASP A 65 4.20 -15.99 7.88
CA ASP A 65 4.96 -17.22 8.16
C ASP A 65 4.96 -18.19 6.97
N ALA A 66 3.85 -18.26 6.23
CA ALA A 66 3.72 -19.13 5.06
C ALA A 66 4.42 -18.58 3.81
N CYS A 67 4.92 -17.35 3.81
CA CYS A 67 5.56 -16.77 2.64
C CYS A 67 6.97 -17.35 2.43
N PRO A 68 7.23 -18.17 1.40
CA PRO A 68 8.52 -18.84 1.22
C PRO A 68 9.67 -17.85 0.96
N ASN A 69 9.34 -16.67 0.48
CA ASN A 69 10.28 -15.61 0.16
C ASN A 69 10.35 -14.50 1.24
N HIS A 70 9.62 -14.64 2.34
CA HIS A 70 9.53 -13.64 3.41
C HIS A 70 9.22 -12.21 2.92
N ALA A 71 8.42 -12.12 1.84
CA ALA A 71 8.05 -10.84 1.24
C ALA A 71 6.98 -10.08 2.05
N ILE A 72 6.19 -10.81 2.82
CA ILE A 72 5.10 -10.24 3.61
C ILE A 72 5.63 -9.89 5.01
N MET A 73 5.28 -8.70 5.47
CA MET A 73 5.65 -8.19 6.79
C MET A 73 4.45 -7.56 7.49
N SER A 74 4.53 -7.44 8.80
CA SER A 74 3.55 -6.72 9.61
C SER A 74 3.78 -5.21 9.50
N LEU A 75 2.72 -4.43 9.35
CA LEU A 75 2.79 -2.98 9.38
C LEU A 75 2.95 -2.45 10.80
N ASP A 76 3.76 -1.43 10.94
CA ASP A 76 3.95 -0.69 12.19
C ASP A 76 2.90 0.43 12.38
N LYS A 77 3.04 1.19 13.47
CA LYS A 77 2.11 2.27 13.86
C LYS A 77 2.05 3.44 12.86
N SER A 78 3.08 3.62 12.02
CA SER A 78 3.17 4.74 11.07
C SER A 78 2.08 4.72 10.01
N PHE A 79 1.52 3.52 9.72
CA PHE A 79 0.42 3.33 8.77
C PHE A 79 -0.99 3.56 9.35
N GLY A 80 -1.07 4.07 10.59
CA GLY A 80 -2.32 4.32 11.29
C GLY A 80 -2.86 3.11 12.07
N ARG A 81 -3.69 3.38 13.07
CA ARG A 81 -4.19 2.35 14.01
C ARG A 81 -4.96 1.22 13.34
N GLN A 82 -5.74 1.53 12.31
CA GLN A 82 -6.55 0.53 11.60
C GLN A 82 -5.69 -0.46 10.82
N ARG A 83 -4.58 0.00 10.23
CA ARG A 83 -3.66 -0.79 9.41
C ARG A 83 -2.55 -1.45 10.23
N GLN A 84 -2.33 -1.01 11.46
CA GLN A 84 -1.30 -1.57 12.35
C GLN A 84 -1.45 -3.09 12.46
N SER A 85 -0.32 -3.79 12.45
CA SER A 85 -0.25 -5.26 12.54
C SER A 85 -0.97 -6.00 11.41
N THR A 86 -1.31 -5.35 10.30
CA THR A 86 -1.82 -6.04 9.12
C THR A 86 -0.69 -6.38 8.14
N PRO A 87 -0.83 -7.45 7.33
CA PRO A 87 0.22 -7.87 6.40
C PRO A 87 0.34 -6.92 5.21
N ALA A 88 1.57 -6.61 4.83
CA ALA A 88 1.91 -5.82 3.65
C ALA A 88 3.24 -6.26 3.04
N ILE A 89 3.51 -5.82 1.82
CA ILE A 89 4.78 -6.02 1.12
C ILE A 89 5.47 -4.66 1.01
N LYS A 90 6.77 -4.63 1.30
CA LYS A 90 7.65 -3.50 0.99
C LYS A 90 8.63 -3.97 -0.09
N PRO A 91 8.35 -3.72 -1.38
CA PRO A 91 9.09 -4.31 -2.49
C PRO A 91 10.60 -4.07 -2.41
N ARG A 92 11.00 -2.87 -2.01
CA ARG A 92 12.42 -2.53 -1.87
C ARG A 92 13.14 -3.42 -0.86
N ARG A 93 12.45 -3.87 0.20
CA ARG A 93 13.01 -4.81 1.17
C ARG A 93 12.97 -6.24 0.65
N GLN A 94 11.78 -6.70 0.24
CA GLN A 94 11.55 -8.01 -0.34
C GLN A 94 10.28 -8.00 -1.18
N ALA A 95 10.40 -8.39 -2.45
CA ALA A 95 9.31 -8.42 -3.41
C ALA A 95 8.61 -9.78 -3.44
N CYS A 96 7.39 -9.82 -3.97
CA CYS A 96 6.63 -11.06 -4.12
C CYS A 96 7.15 -11.86 -5.33
N MET A 97 7.61 -13.09 -5.11
CA MET A 97 8.03 -14.01 -6.16
C MET A 97 6.90 -14.94 -6.66
N LEU A 98 5.64 -14.67 -6.28
CA LEU A 98 4.47 -15.45 -6.69
C LEU A 98 4.61 -16.96 -6.37
N CYS A 99 5.29 -17.27 -5.28
CA CYS A 99 5.62 -18.66 -4.87
C CYS A 99 6.37 -19.47 -5.94
N ASN A 100 7.13 -18.81 -6.85
CA ASN A 100 7.92 -19.51 -7.86
C ASN A 100 8.87 -20.51 -7.20
N GLY A 101 8.92 -21.74 -7.74
CA GLY A 101 9.71 -22.83 -7.20
C GLY A 101 9.07 -23.59 -6.01
N VAL A 102 7.84 -23.26 -5.63
CA VAL A 102 7.09 -23.99 -4.60
C VAL A 102 6.04 -24.86 -5.25
N ASP A 103 6.08 -26.16 -4.96
CA ASP A 103 5.05 -27.10 -5.39
C ASP A 103 3.79 -26.95 -4.53
N SER A 104 2.88 -26.12 -4.99
CA SER A 104 1.59 -25.86 -4.34
C SER A 104 0.55 -25.42 -5.36
N GLU A 105 -0.66 -25.97 -5.24
CA GLU A 105 -1.79 -25.58 -6.10
C GLU A 105 -2.16 -24.10 -5.96
N TYR A 106 -1.99 -23.53 -4.79
CA TYR A 106 -2.34 -22.15 -4.48
C TYR A 106 -1.13 -21.36 -3.98
N LEU A 107 -1.17 -20.02 -4.16
CA LEU A 107 -0.20 -19.14 -3.51
C LEU A 107 -0.29 -19.31 -2.00
N MET A 108 0.84 -19.54 -1.34
CA MET A 108 0.90 -19.97 0.06
C MET A 108 0.18 -18.99 1.02
N CYS A 109 0.36 -17.67 0.85
CA CYS A 109 -0.31 -16.67 1.68
C CYS A 109 -1.83 -16.72 1.54
N THR A 110 -2.35 -17.02 0.34
CA THR A 110 -3.79 -17.09 0.07
C THR A 110 -4.39 -18.42 0.57
N LYS A 111 -3.60 -19.50 0.53
CA LYS A 111 -3.99 -20.83 1.01
C LYS A 111 -4.25 -20.86 2.52
N VAL A 112 -3.43 -20.15 3.29
CA VAL A 112 -3.45 -20.21 4.77
C VAL A 112 -4.35 -19.15 5.43
N CYS A 113 -4.95 -18.25 4.65
CA CYS A 113 -5.81 -17.19 5.21
C CYS A 113 -7.14 -17.78 5.70
N PRO A 114 -7.42 -17.80 7.02
CA PRO A 114 -8.60 -18.47 7.55
C PRO A 114 -9.89 -17.67 7.35
N THR A 115 -9.78 -16.35 7.20
CA THR A 115 -10.94 -15.45 7.11
C THR A 115 -11.30 -15.04 5.68
N GLY A 116 -10.49 -15.47 4.70
CA GLY A 116 -10.66 -15.04 3.31
C GLY A 116 -10.38 -13.56 3.04
N ALA A 117 -9.71 -12.85 3.97
CA ALA A 117 -9.17 -11.51 3.71
C ALA A 117 -8.20 -11.50 2.52
N LEU A 118 -7.51 -12.63 2.31
CA LEU A 118 -6.79 -12.97 1.07
C LEU A 118 -7.60 -14.06 0.36
N ARG A 119 -8.20 -13.74 -0.80
CA ARG A 119 -8.89 -14.73 -1.64
C ARG A 119 -7.88 -15.76 -2.17
N ARG A 120 -8.29 -17.01 -2.25
CA ARG A 120 -7.45 -18.08 -2.81
C ARG A 120 -7.17 -17.80 -4.29
N VAL A 121 -5.88 -17.85 -4.65
CA VAL A 121 -5.40 -17.71 -6.02
C VAL A 121 -4.53 -18.92 -6.34
N ARG A 122 -4.81 -19.59 -7.44
CA ARG A 122 -3.98 -20.73 -7.91
C ARG A 122 -2.62 -20.22 -8.36
N ALA A 123 -1.60 -21.03 -8.12
CA ALA A 123 -0.21 -20.74 -8.47
C ALA A 123 0.10 -21.05 -9.95
N ASN A 124 -0.80 -20.68 -10.86
CA ASN A 124 -0.61 -20.79 -12.31
C ASN A 124 -0.66 -19.44 -12.98
N ALA A 125 -0.05 -19.32 -14.15
CA ALA A 125 0.11 -18.05 -14.85
C ALA A 125 -1.23 -17.37 -15.19
N VAL A 126 -2.27 -18.13 -15.52
CA VAL A 126 -3.59 -17.61 -15.92
C VAL A 126 -4.28 -17.00 -14.71
N ASP A 127 -4.41 -17.73 -13.61
CA ASP A 127 -5.07 -17.23 -12.40
C ASP A 127 -4.31 -16.07 -11.77
N ILE A 128 -2.98 -16.10 -11.81
CA ILE A 128 -2.14 -15.00 -11.33
C ILE A 128 -2.45 -13.72 -12.08
N GLN A 129 -2.51 -13.77 -13.42
CA GLN A 129 -2.77 -12.58 -14.24
C GLN A 129 -4.20 -12.06 -14.11
N GLN A 130 -5.17 -12.94 -13.91
CA GLN A 130 -6.58 -12.58 -13.82
C GLN A 130 -6.99 -12.09 -12.43
N ASN A 131 -6.36 -12.62 -11.39
CA ASN A 131 -6.83 -12.45 -10.01
C ASN A 131 -5.86 -11.69 -9.10
N ILE A 132 -4.68 -11.29 -9.60
CA ILE A 132 -3.72 -10.51 -8.81
C ILE A 132 -3.58 -9.13 -9.41
N LEU A 133 -3.92 -8.15 -8.61
CA LEU A 133 -3.70 -6.74 -8.90
C LEU A 133 -3.30 -6.03 -7.59
N MET A 134 -2.05 -6.23 -7.19
CA MET A 134 -1.53 -5.63 -5.95
C MET A 134 -1.27 -4.13 -6.12
N GLY A 135 -0.87 -3.74 -7.32
CA GLY A 135 -0.52 -2.36 -7.66
C GLY A 135 0.04 -2.28 -9.07
N THR A 136 0.49 -1.10 -9.46
CA THR A 136 1.11 -0.85 -10.76
C THR A 136 2.49 -0.23 -10.58
N ALA A 137 3.46 -0.67 -11.35
CA ALA A 137 4.79 -0.08 -11.34
C ALA A 137 4.78 1.25 -12.11
N GLU A 138 5.40 2.26 -11.52
CA GLU A 138 5.60 3.58 -12.13
C GLU A 138 7.09 3.90 -12.19
N ILE A 139 7.52 4.52 -13.29
CA ILE A 139 8.91 4.88 -13.53
C ILE A 139 9.07 6.39 -13.38
N ASP A 140 9.99 6.78 -12.52
CA ASP A 140 10.50 8.14 -12.45
C ASP A 140 11.57 8.31 -13.54
N LEU A 141 11.21 9.05 -14.59
CA LEU A 141 12.03 9.23 -15.77
C LEU A 141 13.32 10.00 -15.46
N ASP A 142 13.26 10.93 -14.52
CA ASP A 142 14.40 11.76 -14.13
C ASP A 142 15.45 10.95 -13.37
N LEU A 143 15.02 9.92 -12.65
CA LEU A 143 15.92 9.03 -11.89
C LEU A 143 16.39 7.83 -12.71
N CYS A 144 15.67 7.42 -13.75
CA CYS A 144 15.96 6.18 -14.48
C CYS A 144 17.19 6.32 -15.36
N TYR A 145 18.18 5.44 -15.19
CA TYR A 145 19.39 5.44 -16.02
C TYR A 145 19.09 5.32 -17.51
N SER A 146 18.18 4.43 -17.92
CA SER A 146 17.86 4.22 -19.34
C SER A 146 17.22 5.43 -20.02
N TYR A 147 16.53 6.28 -19.26
CA TYR A 147 15.99 7.55 -19.76
C TYR A 147 17.03 8.69 -19.72
N ASN A 148 18.14 8.49 -19.00
CA ASN A 148 19.25 9.45 -18.89
C ASN A 148 20.52 8.97 -19.59
N ASN A 149 20.38 8.37 -20.77
CA ASN A 149 21.43 7.96 -21.70
C ASN A 149 22.37 6.83 -21.22
N TRP A 150 21.92 6.00 -20.27
CA TRP A 150 22.65 4.83 -19.80
C TRP A 150 21.80 3.57 -19.94
N SER A 151 22.26 2.60 -20.73
CA SER A 151 21.56 1.32 -20.84
C SER A 151 21.57 0.57 -19.50
N CYS A 152 20.39 0.11 -19.05
CA CYS A 152 20.23 -0.58 -17.75
C CYS A 152 19.33 -1.81 -17.81
N GLY A 153 18.04 -1.70 -18.15
CA GLY A 153 17.07 -2.78 -18.29
C GLY A 153 16.89 -3.71 -17.08
N ALA A 154 17.43 -3.40 -15.89
CA ALA A 154 17.42 -4.28 -14.72
C ALA A 154 15.99 -4.64 -14.26
N CYS A 155 15.06 -3.68 -14.30
CA CYS A 155 13.65 -3.88 -13.95
C CYS A 155 12.92 -4.82 -14.90
N TYR A 156 13.22 -4.75 -16.20
CA TYR A 156 12.67 -5.66 -17.21
C TYR A 156 13.15 -7.10 -16.97
N ARG A 157 14.44 -7.29 -16.76
CA ARG A 157 15.02 -8.63 -16.51
C ARG A 157 14.47 -9.28 -15.23
N ALA A 158 14.05 -8.48 -14.27
CA ALA A 158 13.44 -8.97 -13.04
C ALA A 158 11.92 -9.17 -13.13
N CYS A 159 11.27 -8.68 -14.18
CA CYS A 159 9.83 -8.80 -14.35
C CYS A 159 9.44 -10.26 -14.62
N PRO A 160 8.45 -10.83 -13.92
CA PRO A 160 8.00 -12.20 -14.19
C PRO A 160 7.13 -12.29 -15.46
N LEU A 161 6.74 -11.15 -16.03
CA LEU A 161 5.92 -11.05 -17.24
C LEU A 161 6.62 -10.15 -18.29
N PRO A 162 7.87 -10.47 -18.70
CA PRO A 162 8.61 -9.68 -19.67
C PRO A 162 7.90 -9.74 -21.02
N GLY A 163 7.90 -8.61 -21.74
CA GLY A 163 7.21 -8.46 -23.01
C GLY A 163 5.69 -8.26 -22.91
N ARG A 164 5.10 -8.45 -21.72
CA ARG A 164 3.67 -8.23 -21.47
C ARG A 164 3.44 -7.08 -20.47
N ALA A 165 3.89 -7.22 -19.24
CA ALA A 165 3.76 -6.19 -18.21
C ALA A 165 4.83 -5.10 -18.30
N MET A 166 5.93 -5.42 -18.96
CA MET A 166 7.02 -4.48 -19.20
C MET A 166 7.71 -4.82 -20.52
N THR A 167 7.97 -3.81 -21.34
CA THR A 167 8.75 -3.90 -22.58
C THR A 167 9.99 -3.03 -22.50
N LEU A 168 10.92 -3.22 -23.43
CA LEU A 168 12.10 -2.37 -23.60
C LEU A 168 12.04 -1.64 -24.92
N GLY A 169 12.10 -0.34 -24.88
CA GLY A 169 12.34 0.50 -26.04
C GLY A 169 13.83 0.69 -26.33
N LEU A 170 14.13 1.67 -27.16
CA LEU A 170 15.50 2.05 -27.51
C LEU A 170 16.31 2.39 -26.24
N TRP A 171 17.57 2.00 -26.20
CA TRP A 171 18.45 2.19 -25.03
C TRP A 171 17.99 1.44 -23.78
N GLU A 172 17.32 0.31 -23.95
CA GLU A 172 16.73 -0.46 -22.84
C GLU A 172 15.81 0.39 -21.94
N ARG A 173 15.11 1.38 -22.53
CA ARG A 173 14.11 2.18 -21.80
C ARG A 173 12.93 1.29 -21.43
N PRO A 174 12.67 1.09 -20.16
CA PRO A 174 11.56 0.25 -19.74
C PRO A 174 10.22 1.00 -19.92
N GLU A 175 9.25 0.30 -20.47
CA GLU A 175 7.86 0.77 -20.59
C GLU A 175 6.97 -0.18 -19.82
N VAL A 176 6.17 0.34 -18.89
CA VAL A 176 5.24 -0.45 -18.08
C VAL A 176 3.87 -0.45 -18.72
N HIS A 177 3.27 -1.63 -18.83
CA HIS A 177 1.90 -1.84 -19.29
C HIS A 177 0.99 -2.11 -18.08
N PRO A 178 0.24 -1.09 -17.60
CA PRO A 178 -0.54 -1.19 -16.37
C PRO A 178 -1.56 -2.33 -16.37
N GLU A 179 -2.15 -2.60 -17.54
CA GLU A 179 -3.17 -3.63 -17.74
C GLU A 179 -2.65 -5.08 -17.53
N ALA A 180 -1.34 -5.27 -17.68
CA ALA A 180 -0.69 -6.56 -17.48
C ALA A 180 0.18 -6.61 -16.21
N CYS A 181 0.40 -5.46 -15.57
CA CYS A 181 1.23 -5.35 -14.38
C CYS A 181 0.47 -5.83 -13.15
N ILE A 182 0.97 -6.85 -12.48
CA ILE A 182 0.38 -7.42 -11.25
C ILE A 182 0.88 -6.79 -9.96
N GLY A 183 1.85 -5.86 -10.04
CA GLY A 183 2.38 -5.16 -8.87
C GLY A 183 3.24 -5.99 -7.94
N CYS A 184 3.92 -7.04 -8.41
CA CYS A 184 4.73 -7.92 -7.56
C CYS A 184 5.95 -7.26 -6.90
N GLY A 185 6.44 -6.15 -7.47
CA GLY A 185 7.52 -5.34 -6.91
C GLY A 185 8.93 -5.83 -7.23
N LEU A 186 9.10 -6.89 -8.02
CA LEU A 186 10.43 -7.38 -8.40
C LEU A 186 11.25 -6.35 -9.17
N CYS A 187 10.60 -5.54 -10.03
CA CYS A 187 11.22 -4.44 -10.74
C CYS A 187 11.75 -3.35 -9.79
N GLU A 188 10.98 -3.00 -8.75
CA GLU A 188 11.40 -2.03 -7.73
C GLU A 188 12.59 -2.55 -6.91
N ARG A 189 12.55 -3.85 -6.52
CA ARG A 189 13.64 -4.49 -5.80
C ARG A 189 14.91 -4.54 -6.63
N ALA A 190 14.79 -4.85 -7.92
CA ALA A 190 15.94 -4.99 -8.84
C ALA A 190 16.53 -3.65 -9.27
N CYS A 191 15.86 -2.54 -9.04
CA CYS A 191 16.36 -1.23 -9.42
C CYS A 191 17.69 -0.91 -8.72
N ILE A 192 18.73 -0.68 -9.51
CA ILE A 192 20.08 -0.37 -9.02
C ILE A 192 20.25 1.09 -8.61
N ARG A 193 19.31 1.96 -8.99
CA ARG A 193 19.31 3.38 -8.62
C ARG A 193 18.92 3.57 -7.15
N TYR A 194 19.51 4.56 -6.50
CA TYR A 194 19.10 5.00 -5.17
C TYR A 194 18.95 6.53 -5.15
N PRO A 195 17.78 7.05 -4.78
CA PRO A 195 16.53 6.32 -4.59
C PRO A 195 16.11 5.60 -5.86
N GLN A 196 15.31 4.51 -5.73
CA GLN A 196 14.88 3.71 -6.87
C GLN A 196 14.02 4.52 -7.86
N ALA A 197 14.33 4.35 -9.14
CA ALA A 197 13.63 5.02 -10.23
C ALA A 197 12.31 4.33 -10.63
N ILE A 198 12.04 3.13 -10.16
CA ILE A 198 10.77 2.44 -10.38
C ILE A 198 10.19 2.02 -9.05
N ARG A 199 8.90 2.28 -8.85
CA ARG A 199 8.17 1.98 -7.61
C ARG A 199 6.82 1.39 -7.93
N VAL A 200 6.36 0.48 -7.09
CA VAL A 200 5.00 -0.05 -7.21
C VAL A 200 4.07 0.81 -6.37
N LYS A 201 3.10 1.42 -7.04
CA LYS A 201 1.99 2.12 -6.40
C LYS A 201 0.88 1.12 -6.14
N PRO A 202 0.41 0.99 -4.89
CA PRO A 202 -0.74 0.16 -4.58
C PRO A 202 -1.97 0.63 -5.35
N ASN A 203 -2.82 -0.29 -5.78
CA ASN A 203 -4.10 0.12 -6.34
C ASN A 203 -4.94 0.73 -5.22
N SER A 204 -5.22 2.01 -5.34
CA SER A 204 -6.31 2.63 -4.60
C SER A 204 -7.58 1.92 -5.05
N GLY A 205 -8.16 1.10 -4.18
CA GLY A 205 -9.36 0.32 -4.49
C GLY A 205 -10.56 1.21 -4.78
N ASN A 206 -10.55 1.83 -5.95
CA ASN A 206 -11.74 2.29 -6.65
C ASN A 206 -12.14 1.13 -7.57
N GLY A 207 -12.64 0.04 -6.95
CA GLY A 207 -13.44 -0.92 -7.67
C GLY A 207 -14.81 -0.29 -7.88
N GLU A 208 -15.09 0.12 -9.11
CA GLU A 208 -16.44 0.17 -9.61
C GLU A 208 -17.07 -1.23 -9.56
#